data_c49733f156645fc09c0446aeaf7cc30a
#
_entry.id   c49733f156645fc09c0446aeaf7cc30a
#
_cell.length_a   1.000
_cell.length_b   1.000
_cell.length_c   1.000
_cell.angle_alpha   90.00
_cell.angle_beta   90.00
_cell.angle_gamma   90.00
#
_symmetry.space_group_name_H-M   'P 1'
#
loop_
_entity.id
_entity.type
_entity.pdbx_description
1 polymer ?
#
loop_
_entity_poly.entity_id
_entity_poly.type
_entity_poly.pdbx_seq_one_letter_code
_entity_poly.pdbx_strand_id
1 'polypeptide(L)'
;MKNVRKLGLMTILFWLFFSVQAFAADPEPPIISLEGEQRVFTSGEVISFHIENAADLKIILVNEHGQRKLLDEETYTVTDWDLDGSYRAEFYQADMSKPFVTVEDLFEVKQLEDVAKDETAPSLKTIEITHDEDVLLTSVLRVSADLDDAESGVKQATLLVHSESNESEIELIRNNYTGKFAAEIPLEKFQLGEKLTFQLQLVDFAENEITVDLENTVQLYQPKTPILSYDGSDITNVQKKIGQVGKQIELTLDKYTTEFPELATETGKIIPLKWQKTATEWKGSLTLPSELSGEIIHIQGMDQHLLVRATSEPFGDVQLVNNAILTGTILPDFTLISNFYIEVNGQKFSVERADNRFTSAEITTTGKIVLHWTDWDGQVYSKQMDQEIKPVIEMPGKEIIAPPPVIPNEKTQILTSPAPKPSVESHEKTPKKQVKKETSTKDKSSSIPFWIPALMIIGVIIFSGNRAMK
;
A
#
# COMPACT_ATOMS: atom_id res chain seq x y z
N MET A 1 -20.54 59.72 -35.99
CA MET A 1 -21.49 60.10 -34.92
C MET A 1 -22.48 59.00 -34.49
N LYS A 2 -22.45 57.80 -35.06
CA LYS A 2 -23.36 56.65 -34.63
C LYS A 2 -22.86 55.81 -33.43
N ASN A 3 -21.57 55.88 -33.11
CA ASN A 3 -20.99 55.05 -32.04
C ASN A 3 -21.02 55.71 -30.64
N VAL A 4 -21.23 56.97 -30.50
CA VAL A 4 -21.27 57.69 -29.23
C VAL A 4 -22.63 57.52 -28.53
N ARG A 5 -23.71 57.23 -29.26
CA ARG A 5 -25.05 57.04 -28.71
C ARG A 5 -25.20 55.63 -28.10
N LYS A 6 -24.43 54.61 -28.56
CA LYS A 6 -24.46 53.26 -27.98
C LYS A 6 -23.66 53.15 -26.67
N LEU A 7 -22.59 53.94 -26.52
CA LEU A 7 -21.78 53.97 -25.31
C LEU A 7 -22.54 54.64 -24.15
N GLY A 8 -23.31 55.74 -24.43
CA GLY A 8 -24.11 56.41 -23.42
C GLY A 8 -25.27 55.58 -22.89
N LEU A 9 -25.92 54.76 -23.74
CA LEU A 9 -27.01 53.88 -23.31
C LEU A 9 -26.54 52.72 -22.46
N MET A 10 -25.34 52.20 -22.74
CA MET A 10 -24.76 51.07 -21.97
C MET A 10 -24.25 51.52 -20.61
N THR A 11 -23.76 52.74 -20.47
CA THR A 11 -23.35 53.32 -19.18
C THR A 11 -24.53 53.63 -18.28
N ILE A 12 -25.67 54.08 -18.82
CA ILE A 12 -26.92 54.32 -18.06
C ILE A 12 -27.56 53.01 -17.62
N LEU A 13 -27.53 51.94 -18.46
CA LEU A 13 -27.99 50.60 -18.03
C LEU A 13 -27.09 50.00 -16.93
N PHE A 14 -25.75 50.20 -17.00
CA PHE A 14 -24.81 49.74 -15.98
C PHE A 14 -25.04 50.46 -14.63
N TRP A 15 -25.33 51.75 -14.64
CA TRP A 15 -25.69 52.51 -13.44
C TRP A 15 -27.08 52.15 -12.87
N LEU A 16 -28.05 51.78 -13.70
CA LEU A 16 -29.36 51.30 -13.25
C LEU A 16 -29.27 49.88 -12.64
N PHE A 17 -28.31 49.01 -13.04
CA PHE A 17 -28.08 47.73 -12.41
C PHE A 17 -27.35 47.83 -11.06
N PHE A 18 -26.56 48.89 -10.83
CA PHE A 18 -25.90 49.12 -9.55
C PHE A 18 -26.74 49.84 -8.50
N SER A 19 -27.83 50.46 -8.92
CA SER A 19 -28.70 51.23 -8.01
C SER A 19 -29.88 50.45 -7.43
N VAL A 20 -29.98 49.15 -7.70
CA VAL A 20 -30.99 48.23 -7.08
C VAL A 20 -30.31 47.10 -6.32
N GLN A 21 -29.13 47.32 -5.73
CA GLN A 21 -28.86 46.68 -4.47
C GLN A 21 -29.71 47.47 -3.42
N ALA A 22 -30.97 47.06 -3.28
CA ALA A 22 -31.69 47.35 -2.06
C ALA A 22 -30.72 46.88 -0.94
N PHE A 23 -30.24 47.81 -0.13
CA PHE A 23 -29.69 47.50 1.17
C PHE A 23 -30.86 46.79 1.88
N ALA A 24 -30.90 45.46 1.83
CA ALA A 24 -31.65 44.73 2.80
C ALA A 24 -31.09 45.24 4.14
N ALA A 25 -31.90 45.96 4.89
CA ALA A 25 -31.50 46.28 6.25
C ALA A 25 -31.01 44.98 6.90
N ASP A 26 -29.85 45.04 7.52
CA ASP A 26 -29.39 43.90 8.27
C ASP A 26 -30.54 43.43 9.16
N PRO A 27 -30.89 42.15 9.17
CA PRO A 27 -31.99 41.69 9.99
C PRO A 27 -31.72 42.10 11.44
N GLU A 28 -32.72 42.67 12.08
CA GLU A 28 -32.60 43.02 13.50
C GLU A 28 -32.20 41.77 14.31
N PRO A 29 -31.26 41.89 15.26
CA PRO A 29 -30.82 40.75 16.04
C PRO A 29 -32.01 40.13 16.82
N PRO A 30 -32.04 38.82 17.02
CA PRO A 30 -33.05 38.17 17.83
C PRO A 30 -32.97 38.65 19.29
N ILE A 31 -34.12 38.82 19.90
CA ILE A 31 -34.24 39.26 21.30
C ILE A 31 -34.98 38.18 22.06
N ILE A 32 -34.48 37.85 23.25
CA ILE A 32 -35.19 37.04 24.26
C ILE A 32 -35.05 37.71 25.61
N SER A 33 -36.16 37.80 26.34
CA SER A 33 -36.19 38.31 27.70
C SER A 33 -37.25 37.59 28.50
N LEU A 34 -37.12 37.58 29.80
CA LEU A 34 -38.16 37.02 30.68
C LEU A 34 -39.36 37.93 30.79
N GLU A 35 -40.54 37.32 30.82
CA GLU A 35 -41.75 38.01 31.22
C GLU A 35 -41.82 38.04 32.76
N GLY A 36 -41.81 39.23 33.37
CA GLY A 36 -41.85 39.41 34.81
C GLY A 36 -40.50 39.72 35.46
N GLU A 37 -40.48 39.78 36.80
CA GLU A 37 -39.31 40.18 37.59
C GLU A 37 -38.55 38.99 38.19
N GLN A 38 -39.18 37.79 38.22
CA GLN A 38 -38.55 36.59 38.75
C GLN A 38 -37.35 36.19 37.88
N ARG A 39 -36.26 35.82 38.54
CA ARG A 39 -34.99 35.42 37.88
C ARG A 39 -34.49 34.06 38.34
N VAL A 40 -34.99 33.55 39.46
CA VAL A 40 -34.60 32.25 40.04
C VAL A 40 -35.84 31.36 40.05
N PHE A 41 -35.74 30.17 39.49
CA PHE A 41 -36.83 29.23 39.30
C PHE A 41 -36.44 27.86 39.89
N THR A 42 -37.48 27.12 40.31
CA THR A 42 -37.32 25.75 40.85
C THR A 42 -38.11 24.77 39.99
N SER A 43 -37.93 23.47 40.18
CA SER A 43 -38.68 22.43 39.50
C SER A 43 -40.19 22.65 39.59
N GLY A 44 -40.87 22.44 38.47
CA GLY A 44 -42.30 22.63 38.31
C GLY A 44 -42.73 24.07 37.98
N GLU A 45 -41.86 25.06 38.10
CA GLU A 45 -42.15 26.43 37.71
C GLU A 45 -42.09 26.65 36.22
N VAL A 46 -42.95 27.51 35.70
CA VAL A 46 -43.04 27.86 34.27
C VAL A 46 -42.39 29.22 34.04
N ILE A 47 -41.42 29.27 33.15
CA ILE A 47 -40.76 30.51 32.70
C ILE A 47 -41.43 30.95 31.42
N SER A 48 -41.88 32.19 31.35
CA SER A 48 -42.38 32.79 30.11
C SER A 48 -41.35 33.76 29.51
N PHE A 49 -41.19 33.68 28.20
CA PHE A 49 -40.22 34.49 27.46
C PHE A 49 -40.97 35.42 26.49
N HIS A 50 -40.47 36.61 26.33
CA HIS A 50 -40.76 37.49 25.21
C HIS A 50 -39.70 37.33 24.16
N ILE A 51 -40.05 36.85 22.95
CA ILE A 51 -39.14 36.52 21.88
C ILE A 51 -39.47 37.36 20.64
N GLU A 52 -38.48 38.10 20.11
CA GLU A 52 -38.64 38.88 18.88
C GLU A 52 -37.53 38.52 17.86
N ASN A 53 -37.83 38.70 16.57
CA ASN A 53 -36.90 38.53 15.46
C ASN A 53 -36.23 37.14 15.38
N ALA A 54 -36.85 36.10 15.93
CA ALA A 54 -36.31 34.74 15.99
C ALA A 54 -36.93 33.77 14.96
N ALA A 55 -37.63 34.30 13.94
CA ALA A 55 -38.22 33.46 12.90
C ALA A 55 -37.08 32.62 12.23
N ASP A 56 -37.34 31.33 12.06
CA ASP A 56 -36.40 30.37 11.47
C ASP A 56 -35.11 30.10 12.29
N LEU A 57 -35.01 30.59 13.52
CA LEU A 57 -33.93 30.29 14.45
C LEU A 57 -34.34 29.17 15.42
N LYS A 58 -33.38 28.31 15.76
CA LYS A 58 -33.50 27.44 16.93
C LYS A 58 -32.97 28.15 18.14
N ILE A 59 -33.70 28.10 19.23
CA ILE A 59 -33.29 28.66 20.52
C ILE A 59 -32.96 27.51 21.46
N ILE A 60 -31.76 27.54 22.01
CA ILE A 60 -31.29 26.54 22.95
C ILE A 60 -30.95 27.24 24.27
N LEU A 61 -31.61 26.81 25.32
CA LEU A 61 -31.23 27.19 26.69
C LEU A 61 -30.04 26.36 27.12
N VAL A 62 -29.00 27.01 27.57
CA VAL A 62 -27.70 26.37 27.93
C VAL A 62 -27.34 26.75 29.35
N ASN A 63 -27.23 25.74 30.20
CA ASN A 63 -26.76 25.89 31.57
C ASN A 63 -25.23 26.12 31.62
N GLU A 64 -24.70 26.70 32.69
CA GLU A 64 -23.29 26.92 32.89
C GLU A 64 -22.46 25.64 32.89
N HIS A 65 -23.03 24.47 33.19
CA HIS A 65 -22.41 23.14 33.12
C HIS A 65 -22.50 22.49 31.73
N GLY A 66 -23.14 23.18 30.77
CA GLY A 66 -23.24 22.71 29.38
C GLY A 66 -24.51 21.91 29.07
N GLN A 67 -25.40 21.68 30.02
CA GLN A 67 -26.72 21.08 29.76
C GLN A 67 -27.51 21.95 28.79
N ARG A 68 -28.17 21.32 27.80
CA ARG A 68 -28.85 22.00 26.69
C ARG A 68 -30.28 21.55 26.56
N LYS A 69 -31.20 22.52 26.51
CA LYS A 69 -32.64 22.29 26.34
C LYS A 69 -33.13 23.10 25.14
N LEU A 70 -33.84 22.45 24.23
CA LEU A 70 -34.49 23.13 23.11
C LEU A 70 -35.67 23.92 23.60
N LEU A 71 -35.77 25.19 23.24
CA LEU A 71 -36.92 26.02 23.50
C LEU A 71 -37.79 26.08 22.23
N ASP A 72 -38.83 25.29 22.17
CA ASP A 72 -39.75 25.19 21.04
C ASP A 72 -40.96 26.17 21.17
N GLU A 73 -41.23 26.66 22.36
CA GLU A 73 -42.34 27.58 22.68
C GLU A 73 -41.83 28.78 23.47
N GLU A 74 -42.64 29.81 23.59
CA GLU A 74 -42.36 30.98 24.43
C GLU A 74 -42.40 30.72 25.93
N THR A 75 -42.55 29.43 26.31
CA THR A 75 -42.56 28.99 27.70
C THR A 75 -41.65 27.81 27.92
N TYR A 76 -41.07 27.71 29.09
CA TYR A 76 -40.26 26.59 29.53
C TYR A 76 -40.65 26.19 30.93
N THR A 77 -40.94 24.90 31.13
CA THR A 77 -41.21 24.36 32.48
C THR A 77 -39.90 23.78 33.02
N VAL A 78 -39.40 24.30 34.13
CA VAL A 78 -38.26 23.76 34.83
C VAL A 78 -38.59 22.35 35.31
N THR A 79 -37.74 21.41 34.95
CA THR A 79 -37.90 19.99 35.31
C THR A 79 -36.96 19.61 36.46
N ASP A 80 -37.21 18.47 37.10
CA ASP A 80 -36.33 17.91 38.15
C ASP A 80 -34.91 17.62 37.63
N TRP A 81 -34.78 17.51 36.32
CA TRP A 81 -33.53 17.16 35.62
C TRP A 81 -32.75 18.37 35.16
N ASP A 82 -33.25 19.59 35.37
CA ASP A 82 -32.48 20.79 35.03
C ASP A 82 -31.43 21.04 36.09
N LEU A 83 -30.19 21.27 35.65
CA LEU A 83 -29.08 21.51 36.57
C LEU A 83 -29.18 22.87 37.21
N ASP A 84 -28.75 22.96 38.47
CA ASP A 84 -28.57 24.24 39.16
C ASP A 84 -27.63 25.16 38.38
N GLY A 85 -27.85 26.46 38.50
CA GLY A 85 -26.98 27.50 37.98
C GLY A 85 -27.61 28.40 36.94
N SER A 86 -26.78 29.26 36.35
CA SER A 86 -27.20 30.25 35.36
C SER A 86 -27.44 29.63 34.00
N TYR A 87 -28.52 30.10 33.35
CA TYR A 87 -28.89 29.73 31.97
C TYR A 87 -28.80 30.93 31.06
N ARG A 88 -28.24 30.67 29.84
CA ARG A 88 -28.23 31.58 28.71
C ARG A 88 -29.05 31.04 27.56
N ALA A 89 -29.44 31.90 26.64
CA ALA A 89 -30.08 31.50 25.39
C ALA A 89 -29.11 31.65 24.23
N GLU A 90 -28.98 30.60 23.43
CA GLU A 90 -28.17 30.59 22.21
C GLU A 90 -29.09 30.42 20.99
N PHE A 91 -28.95 31.31 19.99
CA PHE A 91 -29.75 31.30 18.76
C PHE A 91 -28.92 30.70 17.62
N TYR A 92 -29.45 29.68 16.95
CA TYR A 92 -28.79 28.98 15.85
C TYR A 92 -29.58 29.15 14.55
N GLN A 93 -28.85 29.47 13.47
CA GLN A 93 -29.36 29.34 12.10
C GLN A 93 -29.07 27.96 11.55
N ALA A 94 -29.80 27.56 10.50
CA ALA A 94 -29.49 26.35 9.75
C ALA A 94 -28.01 26.34 9.33
N ASP A 95 -27.40 25.17 9.43
CA ASP A 95 -26.00 24.92 9.01
C ASP A 95 -24.89 25.61 9.83
N MET A 96 -25.22 26.31 10.92
CA MET A 96 -24.24 26.91 11.80
C MET A 96 -23.89 25.99 12.98
N SER A 97 -22.61 25.74 13.19
CA SER A 97 -22.08 25.01 14.37
C SER A 97 -21.91 25.90 15.60
N LYS A 98 -21.94 27.23 15.43
CA LYS A 98 -21.82 28.23 16.50
C LYS A 98 -23.09 29.06 16.58
N PRO A 99 -23.44 29.54 17.77
CA PRO A 99 -24.60 30.45 17.90
C PRO A 99 -24.40 31.72 17.11
N PHE A 100 -25.46 32.17 16.47
CA PHE A 100 -25.54 33.48 15.81
C PHE A 100 -25.60 34.62 16.83
N VAL A 101 -26.38 34.43 17.89
CA VAL A 101 -26.49 35.37 19.01
C VAL A 101 -26.52 34.55 20.29
N THR A 102 -25.94 35.08 21.36
CA THR A 102 -26.03 34.55 22.73
C THR A 102 -26.51 35.64 23.67
N VAL A 103 -27.48 35.31 24.51
CA VAL A 103 -27.98 36.17 25.58
C VAL A 103 -27.62 35.51 26.90
N GLU A 104 -26.63 36.07 27.57
CA GLU A 104 -26.08 35.55 28.84
C GLU A 104 -27.01 35.89 30.03
N ASP A 105 -26.89 35.12 31.10
CA ASP A 105 -27.52 35.33 32.39
C ASP A 105 -29.05 35.56 32.31
N LEU A 106 -29.73 34.75 31.51
CA LEU A 106 -31.15 34.90 31.23
C LEU A 106 -32.00 34.62 32.49
N PHE A 107 -31.70 33.49 33.18
CA PHE A 107 -32.32 33.09 34.44
C PHE A 107 -31.41 32.11 35.19
N GLU A 108 -31.77 31.82 36.47
CA GLU A 108 -31.09 30.84 37.31
C GLU A 108 -32.06 29.74 37.69
N VAL A 109 -31.62 28.48 37.67
CA VAL A 109 -32.36 27.36 38.29
C VAL A 109 -31.73 27.01 39.60
N LYS A 110 -32.55 26.78 40.60
CA LYS A 110 -32.15 26.30 41.92
C LYS A 110 -33.05 25.15 42.34
N GLN A 111 -32.54 23.95 42.21
CA GLN A 111 -33.32 22.76 42.55
C GLN A 111 -33.54 22.62 44.05
N LEU A 112 -34.62 21.96 44.41
CA LEU A 112 -34.93 21.61 45.80
C LEU A 112 -34.12 20.38 46.21
N GLU A 113 -33.83 20.24 47.52
CA GLU A 113 -33.02 19.10 48.04
C GLU A 113 -33.68 17.71 47.79
N ASP A 114 -34.99 17.64 47.60
CA ASP A 114 -35.75 16.40 47.45
C ASP A 114 -36.15 16.09 46.00
N VAL A 115 -35.47 16.66 45.00
CA VAL A 115 -35.76 16.35 43.57
C VAL A 115 -35.39 14.91 43.22
N ALA A 116 -36.16 14.30 42.33
CA ALA A 116 -35.84 12.99 41.81
C ALA A 116 -34.48 13.03 41.11
N LYS A 117 -33.67 11.96 41.27
CA LYS A 117 -32.41 11.82 40.58
C LYS A 117 -32.61 11.01 39.31
N ASP A 118 -31.93 11.43 38.25
CA ASP A 118 -31.86 10.64 37.04
C ASP A 118 -31.02 9.39 37.29
N GLU A 119 -31.59 8.21 37.07
CA GLU A 119 -30.94 6.90 37.20
C GLU A 119 -30.90 6.17 35.83
N THR A 120 -31.31 6.84 34.77
CA THR A 120 -31.47 6.27 33.42
C THR A 120 -30.33 6.69 32.55
N ALA A 121 -29.54 5.71 32.06
CA ALA A 121 -28.47 6.01 31.14
C ALA A 121 -28.98 6.45 29.75
N PRO A 122 -28.19 7.25 29.00
CA PRO A 122 -28.54 7.68 27.65
C PRO A 122 -28.74 6.50 26.69
N SER A 123 -29.52 6.72 25.65
CA SER A 123 -29.79 5.69 24.62
C SER A 123 -29.39 6.14 23.23
N LEU A 124 -28.96 5.16 22.42
CA LEU A 124 -28.70 5.35 21.00
C LEU A 124 -29.97 5.10 20.19
N LYS A 125 -30.51 6.12 19.50
CA LYS A 125 -31.62 5.98 18.55
C LYS A 125 -31.14 5.48 17.19
N THR A 126 -30.20 6.19 16.59
CA THR A 126 -29.64 5.82 15.29
C THR A 126 -28.17 6.23 15.22
N ILE A 127 -27.40 5.48 14.43
CA ILE A 127 -26.02 5.85 14.06
C ILE A 127 -25.77 5.55 12.59
N GLU A 128 -25.10 6.46 11.92
CA GLU A 128 -24.70 6.34 10.53
C GLU A 128 -23.19 6.56 10.43
N ILE A 129 -22.50 5.62 9.78
CA ILE A 129 -21.08 5.73 9.45
C ILE A 129 -20.96 5.78 7.93
N THR A 130 -20.50 6.90 7.39
CA THR A 130 -20.36 7.12 5.96
C THR A 130 -18.89 7.18 5.55
N HIS A 131 -18.59 6.59 4.40
CA HIS A 131 -17.24 6.53 3.85
C HIS A 131 -17.27 6.33 2.33
N ASP A 132 -16.13 6.53 1.69
CA ASP A 132 -15.92 6.22 0.28
C ASP A 132 -15.95 4.70 0.03
N GLU A 133 -16.11 4.28 -1.24
CA GLU A 133 -16.11 2.86 -1.63
C GLU A 133 -14.81 2.15 -1.23
N ASP A 134 -13.65 2.79 -1.52
CA ASP A 134 -12.35 2.31 -1.09
C ASP A 134 -11.86 3.19 0.08
N VAL A 135 -11.83 2.63 1.27
CA VAL A 135 -11.42 3.35 2.48
C VAL A 135 -9.90 3.27 2.63
N LEU A 136 -9.20 4.33 2.23
CA LEU A 136 -7.76 4.50 2.39
C LEU A 136 -7.42 5.17 3.73
N LEU A 137 -6.16 5.14 4.14
CA LEU A 137 -5.72 5.86 5.35
C LEU A 137 -5.88 7.39 5.23
N THR A 138 -5.97 7.91 4.01
CA THR A 138 -6.25 9.32 3.71
C THR A 138 -7.75 9.63 3.57
N SER A 139 -8.60 8.61 3.60
CA SER A 139 -10.06 8.79 3.57
C SER A 139 -10.54 9.30 4.92
N VAL A 140 -11.73 9.93 4.92
CA VAL A 140 -12.39 10.40 6.12
C VAL A 140 -13.63 9.57 6.33
N LEU A 141 -13.73 8.90 7.49
CA LEU A 141 -14.98 8.32 7.93
C LEU A 141 -15.75 9.38 8.70
N ARG A 142 -17.03 9.54 8.39
CA ARG A 142 -17.93 10.45 9.11
C ARG A 142 -18.95 9.66 9.87
N VAL A 143 -19.10 10.01 11.15
CA VAL A 143 -20.08 9.41 12.05
C VAL A 143 -21.10 10.47 12.42
N SER A 144 -22.36 10.09 12.39
CA SER A 144 -23.48 10.89 12.88
C SER A 144 -24.41 10.01 13.71
N ALA A 145 -24.63 10.37 14.96
CA ALA A 145 -25.48 9.64 15.91
C ALA A 145 -26.61 10.52 16.40
N ASP A 146 -27.82 9.94 16.49
CA ASP A 146 -28.98 10.50 17.16
C ASP A 146 -29.09 9.82 18.52
N LEU A 147 -28.88 10.59 19.58
CA LEU A 147 -28.84 10.13 20.95
C LEU A 147 -30.01 10.74 21.74
N ASP A 148 -30.54 9.99 22.66
CA ASP A 148 -31.66 10.40 23.47
C ASP A 148 -31.42 10.17 24.96
N ASP A 149 -31.73 11.16 25.71
CA ASP A 149 -31.89 11.14 27.16
C ASP A 149 -32.91 12.20 27.52
N ALA A 150 -34.08 11.74 27.89
CA ALA A 150 -35.24 12.62 28.17
C ALA A 150 -35.13 13.32 29.54
N GLU A 151 -34.28 12.81 30.40
CA GLU A 151 -34.13 13.26 31.79
C GLU A 151 -33.01 14.31 31.89
N SER A 152 -31.80 13.90 32.27
CA SER A 152 -30.70 14.86 32.48
C SER A 152 -30.04 15.33 31.17
N GLY A 153 -30.18 14.56 30.11
CA GLY A 153 -29.64 14.85 28.79
C GLY A 153 -28.23 14.32 28.60
N VAL A 154 -27.83 14.07 27.33
CA VAL A 154 -26.52 13.54 26.99
C VAL A 154 -25.46 14.59 27.21
N LYS A 155 -24.49 14.30 28.10
CA LYS A 155 -23.32 15.12 28.42
C LYS A 155 -22.17 14.84 27.47
N GLN A 156 -21.85 13.56 27.24
CA GLN A 156 -20.70 13.14 26.44
C GLN A 156 -21.04 11.90 25.61
N ALA A 157 -20.50 11.86 24.40
CA ALA A 157 -20.55 10.69 23.54
C ALA A 157 -19.15 10.44 22.98
N THR A 158 -18.59 9.25 23.22
CA THR A 158 -17.25 8.85 22.76
C THR A 158 -17.36 7.61 21.91
N LEU A 159 -16.85 7.68 20.70
CA LEU A 159 -16.72 6.53 19.81
C LEU A 159 -15.36 5.86 20.02
N LEU A 160 -15.39 4.59 20.38
CA LEU A 160 -14.22 3.73 20.47
C LEU A 160 -14.10 2.99 19.14
N VAL A 161 -12.96 3.12 18.49
CA VAL A 161 -12.65 2.49 17.19
C VAL A 161 -11.56 1.48 17.41
N HIS A 162 -11.83 0.21 17.11
CA HIS A 162 -10.90 -0.90 17.31
C HIS A 162 -10.51 -1.53 15.99
N SER A 163 -9.25 -1.93 15.88
CA SER A 163 -8.72 -2.80 14.83
C SER A 163 -7.83 -3.88 15.47
N GLU A 164 -7.23 -4.75 14.64
CA GLU A 164 -6.27 -5.76 15.13
C GLU A 164 -4.99 -5.14 15.71
N SER A 165 -4.56 -3.98 15.18
CA SER A 165 -3.28 -3.37 15.55
C SER A 165 -3.43 -2.14 16.45
N ASN A 166 -4.60 -1.51 16.50
CA ASN A 166 -4.75 -0.22 17.15
C ASN A 166 -6.16 0.04 17.69
N GLU A 167 -6.23 1.02 18.59
CA GLU A 167 -7.45 1.51 19.20
C GLU A 167 -7.43 3.05 19.20
N SER A 168 -8.58 3.69 19.02
CA SER A 168 -8.71 5.14 19.03
C SER A 168 -10.03 5.56 19.67
N GLU A 169 -9.96 6.58 20.49
CA GLU A 169 -11.12 7.22 21.13
C GLU A 169 -11.40 8.55 20.44
N ILE A 170 -12.65 8.79 20.09
CA ILE A 170 -13.08 9.98 19.34
C ILE A 170 -14.32 10.55 19.98
N GLU A 171 -14.22 11.76 20.48
CA GLU A 171 -15.37 12.49 21.02
C GLU A 171 -16.29 12.93 19.87
N LEU A 172 -17.58 12.63 19.98
CA LEU A 172 -18.62 13.12 19.09
C LEU A 172 -19.11 14.48 19.57
N ILE A 173 -19.04 15.46 18.68
CA ILE A 173 -19.47 16.82 18.98
C ILE A 173 -20.94 17.00 18.60
N ARG A 174 -21.75 17.52 19.53
CA ARG A 174 -23.16 17.82 19.29
C ARG A 174 -23.29 18.98 18.30
N ASN A 175 -24.02 18.76 17.23
CA ASN A 175 -24.52 19.82 16.37
C ASN A 175 -25.78 20.42 17.01
N ASN A 176 -25.67 21.62 17.51
CA ASN A 176 -26.75 22.24 18.27
C ASN A 176 -27.99 22.55 17.44
N TYR A 177 -27.86 22.71 16.11
CA TYR A 177 -29.02 22.92 15.22
C TYR A 177 -29.80 21.63 14.98
N THR A 178 -29.08 20.52 14.66
CA THR A 178 -29.73 19.23 14.37
C THR A 178 -30.00 18.38 15.61
N GLY A 179 -29.31 18.65 16.72
CA GLY A 179 -29.31 17.81 17.93
C GLY A 179 -28.43 16.55 17.80
N LYS A 180 -27.92 16.23 16.61
CA LYS A 180 -27.10 15.05 16.37
C LYS A 180 -25.67 15.24 16.84
N PHE A 181 -25.06 14.14 17.25
CA PHE A 181 -23.64 14.06 17.57
C PHE A 181 -22.86 13.57 16.35
N ALA A 182 -21.74 14.21 16.03
CA ALA A 182 -20.97 13.88 14.85
C ALA A 182 -19.46 13.99 15.09
N ALA A 183 -18.69 13.19 14.37
CA ALA A 183 -17.23 13.27 14.33
C ALA A 183 -16.67 12.80 12.97
N GLU A 184 -15.46 13.21 12.68
CA GLU A 184 -14.63 12.65 11.65
C GLU A 184 -13.56 11.75 12.28
N ILE A 185 -13.40 10.51 11.76
CA ILE A 185 -12.46 9.53 12.26
C ILE A 185 -11.19 9.60 11.41
N PRO A 186 -10.04 10.02 11.98
CA PRO A 186 -8.75 9.97 11.28
C PRO A 186 -8.24 8.53 11.21
N LEU A 187 -7.85 8.09 10.02
CA LEU A 187 -7.42 6.71 9.77
C LEU A 187 -5.91 6.49 9.79
N GLU A 188 -5.12 7.53 10.01
CA GLU A 188 -3.65 7.49 9.94
C GLU A 188 -2.99 6.54 10.95
N LYS A 189 -3.71 6.19 12.02
CA LYS A 189 -3.22 5.29 13.06
C LYS A 189 -3.43 3.80 12.74
N PHE A 190 -4.26 3.49 11.75
CA PHE A 190 -4.63 2.14 11.37
C PHE A 190 -3.76 1.65 10.20
N GLN A 191 -3.90 0.37 9.81
CA GLN A 191 -3.18 -0.22 8.70
C GLN A 191 -4.15 -0.60 7.57
N LEU A 192 -3.68 -0.49 6.33
CA LEU A 192 -4.45 -0.97 5.19
C LEU A 192 -4.73 -2.46 5.31
N GLY A 193 -5.95 -2.87 4.94
CA GLY A 193 -6.40 -4.25 5.05
C GLY A 193 -7.04 -4.62 6.38
N GLU A 194 -6.99 -3.75 7.40
CA GLU A 194 -7.64 -4.00 8.68
C GLU A 194 -9.16 -3.78 8.62
N LYS A 195 -9.86 -4.47 9.49
CA LYS A 195 -11.29 -4.28 9.74
C LYS A 195 -11.47 -3.46 11.00
N LEU A 196 -12.22 -2.37 10.90
CA LEU A 196 -12.60 -1.51 12.01
C LEU A 196 -13.94 -1.97 12.59
N THR A 197 -14.01 -2.01 13.90
CA THR A 197 -15.23 -2.21 14.70
C THR A 197 -15.41 -1.03 15.64
N PHE A 198 -16.64 -0.80 16.10
CA PHE A 198 -16.99 0.40 16.82
C PHE A 198 -17.79 0.09 18.07
N GLN A 199 -17.54 0.85 19.13
CA GLN A 199 -18.36 0.92 20.32
C GLN A 199 -18.67 2.38 20.63
N LEU A 200 -19.83 2.66 21.17
CA LEU A 200 -20.24 4.00 21.56
C LEU A 200 -20.44 4.06 23.07
N GLN A 201 -19.65 4.87 23.73
CA GLN A 201 -19.78 5.17 25.15
C GLN A 201 -20.53 6.47 25.33
N LEU A 202 -21.58 6.46 26.12
CA LEU A 202 -22.46 7.59 26.40
C LEU A 202 -22.48 7.89 27.88
N VAL A 203 -22.46 9.16 28.23
CA VAL A 203 -22.59 9.65 29.60
C VAL A 203 -23.57 10.80 29.61
N ASP A 204 -24.49 10.83 30.58
CA ASP A 204 -25.44 11.91 30.81
C ASP A 204 -24.91 12.94 31.84
N PHE A 205 -25.71 13.96 32.11
CA PHE A 205 -25.34 14.95 33.12
C PHE A 205 -25.55 14.47 34.58
N ALA A 206 -26.22 13.35 34.79
CA ALA A 206 -26.33 12.68 36.09
C ALA A 206 -25.22 11.62 36.31
N GLU A 207 -24.26 11.51 35.39
CA GLU A 207 -23.13 10.55 35.38
C GLU A 207 -23.56 9.09 35.19
N ASN A 208 -24.77 8.83 34.64
CA ASN A 208 -25.11 7.49 34.20
C ASN A 208 -24.38 7.19 32.87
N GLU A 209 -23.81 5.99 32.78
CA GLU A 209 -22.97 5.58 31.66
C GLU A 209 -23.48 4.30 31.00
N ILE A 210 -23.38 4.23 29.69
CA ILE A 210 -23.62 3.03 28.90
C ILE A 210 -22.61 2.89 27.77
N THR A 211 -22.19 1.66 27.49
CA THR A 211 -21.41 1.32 26.29
C THR A 211 -22.24 0.44 25.38
N VAL A 212 -22.35 0.82 24.11
CA VAL A 212 -23.13 0.13 23.09
C VAL A 212 -22.19 -0.40 22.02
N ASP A 213 -22.19 -1.72 21.80
CA ASP A 213 -21.52 -2.33 20.65
C ASP A 213 -22.26 -2.02 19.36
N LEU A 214 -21.57 -1.53 18.34
CA LEU A 214 -22.15 -1.23 17.05
C LEU A 214 -21.98 -2.40 16.08
N GLU A 215 -23.07 -2.75 15.37
CA GLU A 215 -23.00 -3.79 14.33
C GLU A 215 -22.24 -3.33 13.07
N ASN A 216 -22.06 -2.03 12.91
CA ASN A 216 -21.33 -1.44 11.80
C ASN A 216 -19.86 -1.88 11.82
N THR A 217 -19.35 -2.18 10.65
CA THR A 217 -17.91 -2.43 10.47
C THR A 217 -17.43 -1.78 9.19
N VAL A 218 -16.18 -1.33 9.16
CA VAL A 218 -15.57 -0.72 7.98
C VAL A 218 -14.31 -1.50 7.64
N GLN A 219 -14.23 -2.00 6.40
CA GLN A 219 -13.04 -2.66 5.90
C GLN A 219 -12.12 -1.62 5.25
N LEU A 220 -10.91 -1.44 5.79
CA LEU A 220 -9.88 -0.62 5.15
C LEU A 220 -9.41 -1.30 3.86
N TYR A 221 -9.10 -0.49 2.86
CA TYR A 221 -8.68 -0.98 1.55
C TYR A 221 -7.52 -1.98 1.66
N GLN A 222 -7.68 -3.15 1.02
CA GLN A 222 -6.63 -4.17 0.96
C GLN A 222 -5.82 -3.99 -0.32
N PRO A 223 -4.55 -3.54 -0.24
CA PRO A 223 -3.70 -3.42 -1.41
C PRO A 223 -3.48 -4.76 -2.11
N LYS A 224 -3.51 -4.76 -3.42
CA LYS A 224 -3.17 -5.93 -4.21
C LYS A 224 -1.66 -6.14 -4.23
N THR A 225 -1.23 -7.38 -4.08
CA THR A 225 0.18 -7.75 -4.24
C THR A 225 0.60 -7.54 -5.70
N PRO A 226 1.83 -7.08 -5.96
CA PRO A 226 2.36 -6.99 -7.31
C PRO A 226 2.36 -8.34 -8.02
N ILE A 227 1.99 -8.36 -9.31
CA ILE A 227 2.00 -9.55 -10.15
C ILE A 227 2.97 -9.32 -11.30
N LEU A 228 3.97 -10.20 -11.43
CA LEU A 228 4.88 -10.22 -12.55
C LEU A 228 4.49 -11.31 -13.53
N SER A 229 4.31 -10.93 -14.80
CA SER A 229 3.97 -11.85 -15.87
C SER A 229 5.05 -11.83 -16.96
N TYR A 230 5.31 -12.98 -17.54
CA TYR A 230 6.15 -13.15 -18.72
C TYR A 230 5.38 -13.90 -19.82
N ASP A 231 5.27 -13.30 -20.99
CA ASP A 231 4.53 -13.81 -22.16
C ASP A 231 3.12 -14.29 -21.77
N GLY A 232 2.41 -13.50 -20.92
CA GLY A 232 1.07 -13.77 -20.43
C GLY A 232 0.95 -14.78 -19.28
N SER A 233 2.07 -15.37 -18.83
CA SER A 233 2.09 -16.31 -17.71
C SER A 233 2.56 -15.63 -16.44
N ASP A 234 1.86 -15.83 -15.32
CA ASP A 234 2.27 -15.34 -13.99
C ASP A 234 3.56 -16.04 -13.55
N ILE A 235 4.58 -15.25 -13.25
CA ILE A 235 5.89 -15.70 -12.75
C ILE A 235 6.24 -15.07 -11.39
N THR A 236 5.27 -14.50 -10.69
CA THR A 236 5.48 -13.80 -9.41
C THR A 236 6.20 -14.66 -8.37
N ASN A 237 5.96 -15.97 -8.37
CA ASN A 237 6.60 -16.93 -7.45
C ASN A 237 7.78 -17.68 -8.07
N VAL A 238 8.27 -17.28 -9.24
CA VAL A 238 9.38 -17.94 -9.94
C VAL A 238 10.63 -17.10 -9.76
N GLN A 239 11.56 -17.56 -8.90
CA GLN A 239 12.79 -16.80 -8.60
C GLN A 239 13.69 -16.62 -9.82
N LYS A 240 13.78 -17.62 -10.70
CA LYS A 240 14.61 -17.58 -11.90
C LYS A 240 13.82 -18.01 -13.12
N LYS A 241 13.84 -17.19 -14.15
CA LYS A 241 13.15 -17.46 -15.42
C LYS A 241 14.05 -17.09 -16.61
N ILE A 242 13.98 -17.87 -17.66
CA ILE A 242 14.61 -17.51 -18.95
C ILE A 242 13.56 -16.76 -19.77
N GLY A 243 13.93 -15.53 -20.15
CA GLY A 243 13.17 -14.68 -21.07
C GLY A 243 13.78 -14.68 -22.45
N GLN A 244 12.98 -14.50 -23.49
CA GLN A 244 13.42 -14.42 -24.88
C GLN A 244 13.20 -13.01 -25.43
N VAL A 245 14.16 -12.51 -26.19
CA VAL A 245 14.04 -11.25 -26.92
C VAL A 245 12.76 -11.24 -27.76
N GLY A 246 12.04 -10.12 -27.75
CA GLY A 246 10.75 -9.97 -28.45
C GLY A 246 9.54 -10.41 -27.64
N LYS A 247 9.72 -11.11 -26.50
CA LYS A 247 8.64 -11.46 -25.58
C LYS A 247 8.37 -10.33 -24.59
N GLN A 248 7.16 -10.31 -24.02
CA GLN A 248 6.70 -9.24 -23.14
C GLN A 248 6.84 -9.62 -21.67
N ILE A 249 7.32 -8.66 -20.88
CA ILE A 249 7.18 -8.64 -19.42
C ILE A 249 6.07 -7.64 -19.10
N GLU A 250 5.21 -7.98 -18.15
CA GLU A 250 4.20 -7.09 -17.59
C GLU A 250 4.24 -7.16 -16.07
N LEU A 251 4.28 -5.98 -15.43
CA LEU A 251 4.16 -5.81 -13.99
C LEU A 251 2.85 -5.12 -13.67
N THR A 252 1.98 -5.79 -12.95
CA THR A 252 0.70 -5.26 -12.50
C THR A 252 0.82 -4.84 -11.05
N LEU A 253 0.45 -3.59 -10.75
CA LEU A 253 0.48 -2.99 -9.42
C LEU A 253 -0.92 -2.51 -9.02
N ASP A 254 -1.10 -2.31 -7.73
CA ASP A 254 -2.32 -1.73 -7.17
C ASP A 254 -2.63 -0.34 -7.76
N LYS A 255 -3.92 -0.01 -7.91
CA LYS A 255 -4.40 1.28 -8.47
C LYS A 255 -3.95 2.51 -7.64
N TYR A 256 -3.66 2.32 -6.36
CA TYR A 256 -3.20 3.37 -5.45
C TYR A 256 -1.68 3.42 -5.28
N THR A 257 -0.93 2.60 -6.02
CA THR A 257 0.54 2.67 -6.03
C THR A 257 1.00 4.06 -6.46
N THR A 258 1.86 4.66 -5.66
CA THR A 258 2.49 5.97 -5.92
C THR A 258 3.97 5.84 -6.29
N GLU A 259 4.61 4.76 -5.86
CA GLU A 259 6.01 4.44 -6.14
C GLU A 259 6.09 3.25 -7.06
N PHE A 260 6.74 3.43 -8.21
CA PHE A 260 6.85 2.39 -9.23
C PHE A 260 8.21 1.71 -9.11
N PRO A 261 8.26 0.38 -8.96
CA PRO A 261 9.51 -0.35 -8.89
C PRO A 261 10.24 -0.25 -10.23
N GLU A 262 11.56 -0.13 -10.15
CA GLU A 262 12.43 -0.08 -11.31
C GLU A 262 12.85 -1.47 -11.77
N LEU A 263 12.90 -1.67 -13.07
CA LEU A 263 13.52 -2.83 -13.68
C LEU A 263 14.99 -2.49 -13.94
N ALA A 264 15.91 -3.32 -13.47
CA ALA A 264 17.33 -3.09 -13.64
C ALA A 264 18.10 -4.35 -14.05
N THR A 265 19.23 -4.18 -14.73
CA THR A 265 20.19 -5.27 -14.92
C THR A 265 21.04 -5.47 -13.65
N GLU A 266 21.71 -6.63 -13.51
CA GLU A 266 22.69 -6.85 -12.42
C GLU A 266 23.83 -5.82 -12.45
N THR A 267 24.13 -5.23 -13.61
CA THR A 267 25.11 -4.16 -13.77
C THR A 267 24.60 -2.78 -13.33
N GLY A 268 23.34 -2.68 -12.89
CA GLY A 268 22.71 -1.45 -12.40
C GLY A 268 22.14 -0.56 -13.50
N LYS A 269 22.03 -1.02 -14.74
CA LYS A 269 21.37 -0.29 -15.82
C LYS A 269 19.85 -0.35 -15.62
N ILE A 270 19.22 0.82 -15.44
CA ILE A 270 17.76 0.94 -15.31
C ILE A 270 17.10 0.79 -16.70
N ILE A 271 16.02 0.03 -16.72
CA ILE A 271 15.24 -0.27 -17.91
C ILE A 271 13.81 0.26 -17.68
N PRO A 272 13.37 1.28 -18.44
CA PRO A 272 12.06 1.87 -18.21
C PRO A 272 10.93 0.95 -18.66
N LEU A 273 9.91 0.77 -17.79
CA LEU A 273 8.63 0.18 -18.15
C LEU A 273 7.68 1.24 -18.69
N LYS A 274 6.85 0.87 -19.66
CA LYS A 274 5.75 1.71 -20.14
C LYS A 274 4.55 1.52 -19.23
N TRP A 275 4.24 2.53 -18.42
CA TRP A 275 3.14 2.47 -17.45
C TRP A 275 1.82 2.96 -18.05
N GLN A 276 0.76 2.24 -17.79
CA GLN A 276 -0.61 2.57 -18.13
C GLN A 276 -1.52 2.36 -16.92
N LYS A 277 -2.29 3.37 -16.55
CA LYS A 277 -3.31 3.28 -15.50
C LYS A 277 -4.63 2.78 -16.08
N THR A 278 -5.23 1.80 -15.42
CA THR A 278 -6.61 1.36 -15.66
C THR A 278 -7.51 1.79 -14.49
N ALA A 279 -8.78 1.46 -14.50
CA ALA A 279 -9.68 1.73 -13.38
C ALA A 279 -9.30 0.97 -12.09
N THR A 280 -8.66 -0.20 -12.22
CA THR A 280 -8.44 -1.14 -11.11
C THR A 280 -6.98 -1.39 -10.78
N GLU A 281 -6.02 -0.97 -11.63
CA GLU A 281 -4.60 -1.32 -11.49
C GLU A 281 -3.69 -0.45 -12.36
N TRP A 282 -2.39 -0.47 -12.08
CA TRP A 282 -1.35 -0.01 -12.97
C TRP A 282 -0.71 -1.18 -13.69
N LYS A 283 -0.42 -1.02 -14.99
CA LYS A 283 0.31 -1.99 -15.80
C LYS A 283 1.58 -1.35 -16.35
N GLY A 284 2.73 -1.91 -15.98
CA GLY A 284 4.03 -1.59 -16.55
C GLY A 284 4.43 -2.67 -17.53
N SER A 285 4.72 -2.34 -18.77
CA SER A 285 5.06 -3.33 -19.80
C SER A 285 6.38 -3.02 -20.49
N LEU A 286 7.09 -4.08 -20.88
CA LEU A 286 8.31 -4.03 -21.68
C LEU A 286 8.34 -5.22 -22.65
N THR A 287 8.53 -4.96 -23.93
CA THR A 287 8.99 -6.00 -24.86
C THR A 287 10.50 -6.10 -24.75
N LEU A 288 11.03 -7.28 -24.42
CA LEU A 288 12.46 -7.51 -24.22
C LEU A 288 13.24 -7.17 -25.49
N PRO A 289 14.08 -6.10 -25.48
CA PRO A 289 14.85 -5.72 -26.64
C PRO A 289 16.12 -6.57 -26.77
N SER A 290 16.70 -6.61 -27.96
CA SER A 290 17.89 -7.39 -28.28
C SER A 290 19.13 -6.98 -27.48
N GLU A 291 19.20 -5.72 -27.07
CA GLU A 291 20.30 -5.14 -26.28
C GLU A 291 20.41 -5.71 -24.87
N LEU A 292 19.36 -6.43 -24.42
CA LEU A 292 19.37 -7.13 -23.12
C LEU A 292 19.79 -8.60 -23.24
N SER A 293 20.12 -9.08 -24.42
CA SER A 293 20.55 -10.47 -24.60
C SER A 293 21.80 -10.77 -23.78
N GLY A 294 21.75 -11.84 -22.98
CA GLY A 294 22.81 -12.22 -22.04
C GLY A 294 22.73 -11.53 -20.68
N GLU A 295 21.87 -10.51 -20.51
CA GLU A 295 21.72 -9.79 -19.25
C GLU A 295 20.72 -10.49 -18.33
N ILE A 296 21.00 -10.46 -17.02
CA ILE A 296 20.04 -10.80 -15.99
C ILE A 296 19.37 -9.52 -15.52
N ILE A 297 18.06 -9.48 -15.60
CA ILE A 297 17.24 -8.36 -15.13
C ILE A 297 16.43 -8.76 -13.89
N HIS A 298 16.23 -7.80 -13.02
CA HIS A 298 15.43 -7.95 -11.80
C HIS A 298 14.55 -6.73 -11.58
N ILE A 299 13.48 -6.90 -10.80
CA ILE A 299 12.62 -5.80 -10.37
C ILE A 299 13.00 -5.42 -8.94
N GLN A 300 13.23 -4.14 -8.71
CA GLN A 300 13.59 -3.64 -7.39
C GLN A 300 12.49 -3.98 -6.36
N GLY A 301 12.91 -4.58 -5.24
CA GLY A 301 11.99 -5.01 -4.19
C GLY A 301 11.30 -6.36 -4.44
N MET A 302 11.66 -7.07 -5.51
CA MET A 302 11.18 -8.42 -5.81
C MET A 302 12.35 -9.39 -5.97
N ASP A 303 12.13 -10.66 -5.62
CA ASP A 303 13.18 -11.72 -5.69
C ASP A 303 13.27 -12.40 -7.06
N GLN A 304 12.55 -11.89 -8.05
CA GLN A 304 12.48 -12.47 -9.39
C GLN A 304 13.61 -11.96 -10.27
N HIS A 305 14.29 -12.90 -10.92
CA HIS A 305 15.33 -12.63 -11.88
C HIS A 305 14.99 -13.26 -13.24
N LEU A 306 15.27 -12.54 -14.30
CA LEU A 306 15.03 -13.00 -15.68
C LEU A 306 16.32 -12.89 -16.49
N LEU A 307 16.86 -14.03 -16.94
CA LEU A 307 17.95 -14.06 -17.90
C LEU A 307 17.39 -13.91 -19.32
N VAL A 308 17.75 -12.85 -20.02
CA VAL A 308 17.27 -12.56 -21.37
C VAL A 308 18.15 -13.24 -22.41
N ARG A 309 17.56 -13.90 -23.40
CA ARG A 309 18.26 -14.58 -24.49
C ARG A 309 17.75 -14.18 -25.86
N ALA A 310 18.62 -14.05 -26.83
CA ALA A 310 18.27 -13.80 -28.22
C ALA A 310 17.69 -15.04 -28.91
N THR A 311 18.14 -16.23 -28.51
CA THR A 311 17.75 -17.51 -29.12
C THR A 311 17.49 -18.56 -28.03
N SER A 312 16.71 -19.57 -28.36
CA SER A 312 16.56 -20.77 -27.54
C SER A 312 17.64 -21.84 -27.81
N GLU A 313 18.46 -21.62 -28.81
CA GLU A 313 19.48 -22.56 -29.25
C GLU A 313 20.84 -22.23 -28.60
N PRO A 314 21.36 -23.11 -27.70
CA PRO A 314 22.58 -22.82 -26.96
C PRO A 314 23.88 -23.11 -27.73
N PHE A 315 23.78 -23.89 -28.80
CA PHE A 315 24.97 -24.43 -29.48
C PHE A 315 25.02 -23.97 -30.95
N GLY A 316 26.24 -23.54 -31.37
CA GLY A 316 26.58 -23.25 -32.75
C GLY A 316 27.70 -24.17 -33.24
N ASP A 317 27.84 -24.26 -34.53
CA ASP A 317 28.96 -24.99 -35.24
C ASP A 317 29.23 -26.40 -34.70
N VAL A 318 28.15 -27.14 -34.39
CA VAL A 318 28.28 -28.49 -33.83
C VAL A 318 28.67 -29.46 -34.95
N GLN A 319 29.81 -30.16 -34.77
CA GLN A 319 30.38 -31.07 -35.73
C GLN A 319 30.79 -32.39 -35.09
N LEU A 320 30.54 -33.47 -35.80
CA LEU A 320 31.04 -34.81 -35.43
C LEU A 320 32.37 -35.09 -36.14
N VAL A 321 33.45 -35.16 -35.35
CA VAL A 321 34.79 -35.40 -35.82
C VAL A 321 35.11 -36.89 -35.71
N ASN A 322 35.67 -37.47 -36.76
CA ASN A 322 36.05 -38.91 -36.85
C ASN A 322 34.92 -39.88 -36.45
N ASN A 323 33.65 -39.48 -36.62
CA ASN A 323 32.49 -40.27 -36.21
C ASN A 323 32.47 -40.72 -34.73
N ALA A 324 33.24 -40.03 -33.86
CA ALA A 324 33.40 -40.40 -32.45
C ALA A 324 33.43 -39.22 -31.47
N ILE A 325 33.81 -38.03 -31.91
CA ILE A 325 33.98 -36.85 -31.03
C ILE A 325 33.07 -35.73 -31.52
N LEU A 326 32.17 -35.22 -30.64
CA LEU A 326 31.33 -34.08 -30.92
C LEU A 326 32.03 -32.82 -30.42
N THR A 327 32.18 -31.82 -31.32
CA THR A 327 32.71 -30.50 -30.99
C THR A 327 31.72 -29.43 -31.40
N GLY A 328 31.82 -28.25 -30.77
CA GLY A 328 30.98 -27.12 -31.13
C GLY A 328 31.27 -25.88 -30.32
N THR A 329 30.44 -24.87 -30.49
CA THR A 329 30.50 -23.63 -29.73
C THR A 329 29.25 -23.49 -28.84
N ILE A 330 29.44 -22.89 -27.68
CA ILE A 330 28.35 -22.43 -26.81
C ILE A 330 28.16 -20.96 -27.10
N LEU A 331 26.93 -20.56 -27.46
CA LEU A 331 26.64 -19.16 -27.77
C LEU A 331 26.81 -18.28 -26.52
N PRO A 332 27.21 -17.00 -26.66
CA PRO A 332 27.53 -16.12 -25.55
C PRO A 332 26.42 -16.02 -24.49
N ASP A 333 25.15 -16.02 -24.92
CA ASP A 333 24.01 -15.94 -24.02
C ASP A 333 23.81 -17.19 -23.13
N PHE A 334 24.57 -18.26 -23.39
CA PHE A 334 24.46 -19.56 -22.71
C PHE A 334 25.69 -19.93 -21.87
N THR A 335 26.50 -18.96 -21.49
CA THR A 335 27.70 -19.19 -20.67
C THR A 335 27.34 -19.76 -19.27
N LEU A 336 26.14 -19.53 -18.79
CA LEU A 336 25.65 -19.94 -17.47
C LEU A 336 25.02 -21.35 -17.41
N ILE A 337 25.07 -22.12 -18.53
CA ILE A 337 24.63 -23.52 -18.51
C ILE A 337 25.57 -24.39 -17.68
N SER A 338 25.02 -25.40 -17.05
CA SER A 338 25.76 -26.38 -16.24
C SER A 338 25.37 -27.82 -16.59
N ASN A 339 26.01 -28.82 -15.97
CA ASN A 339 25.72 -30.24 -16.15
C ASN A 339 25.54 -30.64 -17.62
N PHE A 340 26.44 -30.11 -18.47
CA PHE A 340 26.37 -30.38 -19.90
C PHE A 340 27.01 -31.76 -20.20
N TYR A 341 26.23 -32.65 -20.81
CA TYR A 341 26.68 -33.98 -21.25
C TYR A 341 25.99 -34.39 -22.54
N ILE A 342 26.52 -35.39 -23.18
CA ILE A 342 25.99 -35.99 -24.40
C ILE A 342 25.44 -37.38 -24.03
N GLU A 343 24.31 -37.73 -24.61
CA GLU A 343 23.73 -39.06 -24.48
C GLU A 343 23.58 -39.69 -25.86
N VAL A 344 24.01 -40.95 -26.00
CA VAL A 344 23.81 -41.78 -27.17
C VAL A 344 23.33 -43.15 -26.72
N ASN A 345 22.12 -43.53 -27.15
CA ASN A 345 21.52 -44.81 -26.79
C ASN A 345 21.48 -45.09 -25.28
N GLY A 346 21.19 -44.05 -24.46
CA GLY A 346 21.12 -44.14 -23.00
C GLY A 346 22.49 -44.11 -22.29
N GLN A 347 23.62 -44.11 -23.02
CA GLN A 347 24.96 -43.95 -22.45
C GLN A 347 25.37 -42.48 -22.45
N LYS A 348 25.89 -42.01 -21.28
CA LYS A 348 26.28 -40.61 -21.08
C LYS A 348 27.81 -40.46 -21.31
N PHE A 349 28.13 -39.39 -22.03
CA PHE A 349 29.51 -38.97 -22.32
C PHE A 349 29.76 -37.59 -21.76
N SER A 350 30.89 -37.42 -21.08
CA SER A 350 31.28 -36.11 -20.54
C SER A 350 31.66 -35.14 -21.64
N VAL A 351 31.54 -33.86 -21.33
CA VAL A 351 31.90 -32.75 -22.23
C VAL A 351 32.91 -31.86 -21.51
N GLU A 352 34.03 -31.62 -22.15
CA GLU A 352 35.01 -30.61 -21.72
C GLU A 352 34.67 -29.27 -22.34
N ARG A 353 34.78 -28.22 -21.56
CA ARG A 353 34.51 -26.84 -21.97
C ARG A 353 35.79 -26.02 -21.86
N ALA A 354 36.14 -25.33 -22.94
CA ALA A 354 37.22 -24.35 -22.96
C ALA A 354 36.64 -23.06 -23.57
N ASP A 355 36.51 -22.03 -22.76
CA ASP A 355 35.85 -20.78 -23.12
C ASP A 355 34.42 -21.02 -23.66
N ASN A 356 34.19 -20.60 -24.90
CA ASN A 356 32.92 -20.80 -25.63
C ASN A 356 32.91 -22.06 -26.50
N ARG A 357 33.90 -22.97 -26.38
CA ARG A 357 33.96 -24.21 -27.12
C ARG A 357 33.71 -25.41 -26.22
N PHE A 358 33.21 -26.47 -26.81
CA PHE A 358 33.10 -27.75 -26.13
C PHE A 358 33.61 -28.89 -26.98
N THR A 359 34.08 -29.95 -26.32
CA THR A 359 34.54 -31.20 -26.94
C THR A 359 34.04 -32.36 -26.07
N SER A 360 33.38 -33.33 -26.67
CA SER A 360 32.99 -34.54 -25.95
C SER A 360 34.16 -35.48 -25.69
N ALA A 361 34.01 -36.34 -24.68
CA ALA A 361 34.75 -37.60 -24.64
C ALA A 361 34.45 -38.41 -25.91
N GLU A 362 35.33 -39.38 -26.23
CA GLU A 362 35.11 -40.29 -27.35
C GLU A 362 33.80 -41.08 -27.14
N ILE A 363 32.92 -40.98 -28.15
CA ILE A 363 31.63 -41.65 -28.16
C ILE A 363 31.78 -43.02 -28.79
N THR A 364 31.70 -44.05 -27.99
CA THR A 364 31.90 -45.44 -28.40
C THR A 364 30.63 -46.19 -28.77
N THR A 365 29.48 -45.56 -28.56
CA THR A 365 28.15 -46.14 -28.79
C THR A 365 27.52 -45.56 -30.04
N THR A 366 26.98 -46.41 -30.91
CA THR A 366 26.28 -45.98 -32.13
C THR A 366 24.86 -45.55 -31.82
N GLY A 367 24.35 -44.52 -32.52
CA GLY A 367 22.99 -44.04 -32.38
C GLY A 367 22.88 -42.54 -32.50
N LYS A 368 21.65 -42.05 -32.25
CA LYS A 368 21.33 -40.61 -32.26
C LYS A 368 21.93 -39.90 -31.08
N ILE A 369 22.49 -38.73 -31.35
CA ILE A 369 23.13 -37.87 -30.35
C ILE A 369 22.06 -36.96 -29.72
N VAL A 370 22.01 -36.93 -28.38
CA VAL A 370 21.17 -36.00 -27.62
C VAL A 370 22.08 -35.19 -26.70
N LEU A 371 22.01 -33.88 -26.80
CA LEU A 371 22.67 -32.93 -25.92
C LEU A 371 21.79 -32.67 -24.73
N HIS A 372 22.33 -32.71 -23.50
CA HIS A 372 21.63 -32.39 -22.27
C HIS A 372 22.38 -31.31 -21.51
N TRP A 373 21.66 -30.32 -20.98
CA TRP A 373 22.24 -29.28 -20.13
C TRP A 373 21.24 -28.81 -19.07
N THR A 374 21.76 -28.34 -17.96
CA THR A 374 20.97 -27.60 -16.98
C THR A 374 21.16 -26.12 -17.22
N ASP A 375 20.08 -25.40 -17.43
CA ASP A 375 20.15 -23.99 -17.68
C ASP A 375 20.19 -23.18 -16.36
N TRP A 376 20.36 -21.86 -16.48
CA TRP A 376 20.48 -20.94 -15.36
C TRP A 376 19.24 -20.96 -14.41
N ASP A 377 18.05 -21.24 -14.94
CA ASP A 377 16.83 -21.42 -14.17
C ASP A 377 16.76 -22.77 -13.41
N GLY A 378 17.78 -23.60 -13.53
CA GLY A 378 17.86 -24.92 -12.93
C GLY A 378 17.09 -26.01 -13.66
N GLN A 379 16.45 -25.68 -14.79
CA GLN A 379 15.72 -26.67 -15.60
C GLN A 379 16.68 -27.45 -16.49
N VAL A 380 16.37 -28.74 -16.70
CA VAL A 380 17.11 -29.61 -17.58
C VAL A 380 16.49 -29.55 -18.96
N TYR A 381 17.31 -29.22 -19.95
CA TYR A 381 16.93 -29.17 -21.35
C TYR A 381 17.65 -30.26 -22.14
N SER A 382 17.08 -30.63 -23.27
CA SER A 382 17.70 -31.58 -24.18
C SER A 382 17.44 -31.22 -25.64
N LYS A 383 18.40 -31.52 -26.50
CA LYS A 383 18.27 -31.35 -27.94
C LYS A 383 18.83 -32.54 -28.67
N GLN A 384 17.96 -33.20 -29.46
CA GLN A 384 18.42 -34.24 -30.39
C GLN A 384 19.08 -33.59 -31.60
N MET A 385 20.26 -34.11 -31.93
CA MET A 385 21.03 -33.68 -33.12
C MET A 385 20.61 -34.47 -34.35
N ASP A 386 20.76 -33.87 -35.52
CA ASP A 386 20.57 -34.56 -36.81
C ASP A 386 21.69 -35.55 -37.14
N GLN A 387 22.81 -35.39 -36.42
CA GLN A 387 23.97 -36.24 -36.57
C GLN A 387 23.80 -37.53 -35.77
N GLU A 388 24.34 -38.62 -36.34
CA GLU A 388 24.26 -39.97 -35.77
C GLU A 388 25.65 -40.64 -35.82
N ILE A 389 26.02 -41.31 -34.71
CA ILE A 389 27.22 -42.15 -34.68
C ILE A 389 26.91 -43.44 -35.43
N LYS A 390 27.59 -43.67 -36.56
CA LYS A 390 27.41 -44.83 -37.37
C LYS A 390 28.39 -45.92 -36.97
N PRO A 391 28.01 -47.21 -37.12
CA PRO A 391 28.94 -48.30 -36.89
C PRO A 391 30.17 -48.17 -37.83
N VAL A 392 31.36 -48.33 -37.30
CA VAL A 392 32.58 -48.44 -38.11
C VAL A 392 32.46 -49.77 -38.86
N ILE A 393 32.21 -49.70 -40.16
CA ILE A 393 32.30 -50.88 -41.02
C ILE A 393 33.79 -51.16 -41.22
N GLU A 394 34.34 -52.09 -40.43
CA GLU A 394 35.65 -52.65 -40.77
C GLU A 394 35.54 -53.24 -42.16
N MET A 395 36.22 -52.66 -43.13
CA MET A 395 36.35 -53.30 -44.44
C MET A 395 37.14 -54.59 -44.21
N PRO A 396 36.60 -55.74 -44.69
CA PRO A 396 37.32 -57.01 -44.55
C PRO A 396 38.74 -56.84 -45.11
N GLY A 397 39.70 -57.24 -44.32
CA GLY A 397 41.11 -56.94 -44.42
C GLY A 397 41.68 -57.18 -45.84
N LYS A 398 42.41 -56.21 -46.34
CA LYS A 398 43.48 -56.47 -47.26
C LYS A 398 44.41 -57.47 -46.60
N GLU A 399 44.48 -58.66 -47.18
CA GLU A 399 45.42 -59.69 -46.83
C GLU A 399 46.85 -59.06 -46.69
N ILE A 400 47.34 -59.05 -45.46
CA ILE A 400 48.72 -58.61 -45.20
C ILE A 400 49.66 -59.72 -45.72
N ILE A 401 50.22 -59.49 -46.89
CA ILE A 401 51.38 -60.29 -47.38
C ILE A 401 52.49 -60.08 -46.37
N ALA A 402 52.81 -61.19 -45.67
CA ALA A 402 53.88 -61.17 -44.69
C ALA A 402 55.20 -60.74 -45.34
N PRO A 403 55.97 -59.83 -44.79
CA PRO A 403 57.34 -59.53 -45.28
C PRO A 403 58.25 -60.66 -44.93
N PRO A 404 59.28 -60.87 -45.78
CA PRO A 404 60.26 -61.98 -45.60
C PRO A 404 61.08 -61.82 -44.33
N PRO A 405 61.61 -62.90 -43.76
CA PRO A 405 62.32 -62.89 -42.50
C PRO A 405 63.67 -62.14 -42.59
N VAL A 406 63.84 -61.17 -41.70
CA VAL A 406 65.10 -60.44 -41.53
C VAL A 406 65.93 -61.16 -40.47
N ILE A 407 67.14 -61.50 -40.86
CA ILE A 407 68.21 -62.14 -40.07
C ILE A 407 68.69 -61.16 -38.98
N PRO A 408 68.99 -61.64 -37.77
CA PRO A 408 69.37 -60.81 -36.66
C PRO A 408 70.81 -60.35 -36.76
N ASN A 409 71.07 -59.08 -36.57
CA ASN A 409 72.46 -58.60 -36.31
C ASN A 409 72.50 -57.92 -34.93
N GLU A 410 73.57 -58.31 -34.28
CA GLU A 410 73.87 -58.10 -32.89
C GLU A 410 74.09 -56.67 -32.39
N LYS A 411 73.86 -56.55 -31.11
CA LYS A 411 74.53 -55.69 -30.12
C LYS A 411 74.54 -54.17 -30.31
N THR A 412 73.98 -53.53 -29.36
CA THR A 412 74.69 -52.58 -28.48
C THR A 412 73.86 -52.18 -27.24
N GLN A 413 74.34 -52.64 -26.13
CA GLN A 413 74.50 -52.10 -24.76
C GLN A 413 73.49 -51.04 -24.21
N ILE A 414 72.81 -51.47 -23.22
CA ILE A 414 72.53 -51.00 -21.88
C ILE A 414 73.24 -49.68 -21.50
N LEU A 415 72.43 -48.69 -21.10
CA LEU A 415 72.73 -47.77 -20.01
C LEU A 415 71.49 -47.53 -19.17
N THR A 416 71.55 -48.15 -18.00
CA THR A 416 70.70 -47.98 -16.87
C THR A 416 70.99 -46.68 -16.16
N SER A 417 69.96 -46.03 -15.63
CA SER A 417 69.92 -45.51 -14.23
C SER A 417 69.04 -44.31 -14.08
N PRO A 418 68.58 -44.02 -12.88
CA PRO A 418 67.46 -44.68 -12.15
C PRO A 418 66.39 -43.65 -11.72
N ALA A 419 65.35 -44.20 -11.34
CA ALA A 419 64.27 -43.47 -10.67
C ALA A 419 64.71 -42.89 -9.31
N PRO A 420 64.09 -41.88 -8.79
CA PRO A 420 63.94 -41.69 -7.34
C PRO A 420 62.55 -41.99 -6.88
N LYS A 421 62.55 -42.71 -5.81
CA LYS A 421 61.45 -43.17 -4.97
C LYS A 421 60.82 -42.00 -4.17
N PRO A 422 59.64 -42.25 -3.60
CA PRO A 422 58.80 -41.26 -2.93
C PRO A 422 59.22 -41.02 -1.48
N SER A 423 58.90 -39.83 -0.99
CA SER A 423 59.01 -39.50 0.43
C SER A 423 57.59 -39.34 1.00
N VAL A 424 57.31 -40.15 1.96
CA VAL A 424 56.19 -40.22 2.87
C VAL A 424 56.51 -39.34 4.07
N GLU A 425 55.49 -38.76 4.65
CA GLU A 425 55.17 -38.53 6.08
C GLU A 425 54.37 -37.24 6.24
N SER A 426 53.15 -37.30 6.63
CA SER A 426 52.49 -37.67 7.87
C SER A 426 52.47 -36.56 8.92
N HIS A 427 51.32 -36.43 9.47
CA HIS A 427 50.83 -35.94 10.74
C HIS A 427 49.81 -34.79 10.58
N GLU A 428 48.54 -35.10 10.69
CA GLU A 428 47.75 -35.33 11.92
C GLU A 428 47.77 -34.13 12.90
N LYS A 429 46.63 -33.44 13.01
CA LYS A 429 45.89 -33.26 14.25
C LYS A 429 44.75 -32.24 14.12
N THR A 430 43.56 -32.78 14.26
CA THR A 430 42.39 -32.04 14.82
C THR A 430 42.65 -31.79 16.31
N PRO A 431 42.10 -30.76 16.89
CA PRO A 431 41.13 -31.07 17.94
C PRO A 431 39.85 -30.25 17.92
N LYS A 432 38.87 -30.97 18.44
CA LYS A 432 37.52 -30.57 18.85
C LYS A 432 37.50 -29.63 20.04
N LYS A 433 36.29 -29.00 20.20
CA LYS A 433 35.67 -28.48 21.46
C LYS A 433 36.04 -27.02 21.80
N GLN A 434 35.12 -26.17 22.22
CA GLN A 434 33.97 -26.33 23.15
C GLN A 434 33.06 -25.09 23.08
N VAL A 435 31.81 -25.34 23.32
CA VAL A 435 30.73 -24.45 23.76
C VAL A 435 31.15 -23.66 25.00
N LYS A 436 30.86 -22.37 25.05
CA LYS A 436 30.49 -21.70 26.30
C LYS A 436 29.50 -20.55 26.05
N LYS A 437 28.44 -20.64 26.74
CA LYS A 437 27.32 -19.77 27.04
C LYS A 437 27.79 -18.81 28.15
N GLU A 438 27.38 -17.55 28.09
CA GLU A 438 27.07 -16.64 29.21
C GLU A 438 26.96 -15.21 28.69
N THR A 439 25.79 -14.67 28.70
CA THR A 439 25.12 -13.80 29.69
C THR A 439 25.62 -12.36 29.73
N SER A 440 24.69 -11.46 29.36
CA SER A 440 24.32 -10.23 30.06
C SER A 440 25.37 -9.14 30.27
N THR A 441 25.13 -7.97 29.71
CA THR A 441 24.81 -6.74 30.47
C THR A 441 24.76 -5.51 29.52
N LYS A 442 23.64 -4.84 29.56
CA LYS A 442 23.37 -3.41 29.81
C LYS A 442 24.18 -2.30 29.14
N ASP A 443 23.35 -1.42 28.57
CA ASP A 443 23.44 0.02 28.52
C ASP A 443 24.58 0.70 27.73
N LYS A 444 24.16 1.35 26.65
CA LYS A 444 24.32 2.79 26.54
C LYS A 444 23.49 3.39 25.40
N SER A 445 22.55 4.20 25.79
CA SER A 445 21.88 5.22 25.01
C SER A 445 22.88 6.05 24.19
N SER A 446 22.65 6.19 22.91
CA SER A 446 23.12 7.34 22.16
C SER A 446 21.93 8.00 21.48
N SER A 447 21.51 9.08 22.08
CA SER A 447 20.61 10.09 21.56
C SER A 447 21.18 10.67 20.26
N ILE A 448 20.45 10.52 19.17
CA ILE A 448 20.63 11.28 17.94
C ILE A 448 19.65 12.45 17.98
N PRO A 449 20.10 13.70 17.82
CA PRO A 449 19.21 14.85 17.92
C PRO A 449 18.34 14.98 16.67
N PHE A 450 17.05 15.05 16.93
CA PHE A 450 16.00 15.41 16.00
C PHE A 450 16.11 16.90 15.64
N TRP A 451 16.59 17.22 14.45
CA TRP A 451 16.39 18.52 13.82
C TRP A 451 15.60 18.29 12.55
N ILE A 452 14.30 18.48 12.62
CA ILE A 452 13.43 18.64 11.46
C ILE A 452 13.39 20.13 11.13
N PRO A 453 13.66 20.55 9.90
CA PRO A 453 13.38 21.92 9.49
C PRO A 453 11.89 22.08 9.20
N ALA A 454 11.20 22.71 10.13
CA ALA A 454 9.89 23.33 9.89
C ALA A 454 10.08 24.57 8.99
N LEU A 455 10.09 24.40 7.67
CA LEU A 455 10.08 25.51 6.71
C LEU A 455 9.71 25.00 5.31
N MET A 456 8.43 24.68 5.10
CA MET A 456 7.79 24.66 3.77
C MET A 456 6.25 24.55 3.87
N ILE A 457 5.62 25.43 4.65
CA ILE A 457 4.17 25.68 4.53
C ILE A 457 3.94 27.17 4.65
N ILE A 458 4.46 27.96 3.72
CA ILE A 458 3.99 29.30 3.38
C ILE A 458 4.30 29.49 1.89
N GLY A 459 3.42 29.07 1.02
CA GLY A 459 3.64 29.26 -0.42
C GLY A 459 2.52 28.86 -1.36
N VAL A 460 1.34 28.55 -0.89
CA VAL A 460 0.22 28.15 -1.80
C VAL A 460 -1.11 28.88 -1.53
N ILE A 461 -1.12 29.98 -0.80
CA ILE A 461 -2.34 30.79 -0.63
C ILE A 461 -2.19 32.17 -1.25
N ILE A 462 -1.59 32.32 -2.40
CA ILE A 462 -1.70 33.57 -3.23
C ILE A 462 -1.69 33.18 -4.72
N PHE A 463 -2.63 32.36 -5.18
CA PHE A 463 -2.88 32.23 -6.63
C PHE A 463 -4.26 31.64 -6.99
N SER A 464 -5.31 32.01 -6.27
CA SER A 464 -6.67 31.71 -6.73
C SER A 464 -7.63 32.87 -6.64
N GLY A 465 -7.14 34.10 -6.91
CA GLY A 465 -7.93 35.29 -6.91
C GLY A 465 -7.71 36.14 -8.15
N ASN A 466 -7.76 35.58 -9.38
CA ASN A 466 -7.86 36.39 -10.59
C ASN A 466 -8.16 35.51 -11.84
N ARG A 467 -9.36 34.97 -11.89
CA ARG A 467 -9.98 34.56 -13.19
C ARG A 467 -11.49 34.51 -13.10
N ALA A 468 -12.06 35.66 -12.94
CA ALA A 468 -13.46 35.88 -13.29
C ALA A 468 -13.60 37.28 -13.76
N MET A 469 -13.17 37.55 -14.99
CA MET A 469 -13.58 38.66 -15.86
C MET A 469 -12.89 38.52 -17.21
N LYS A 470 -13.51 37.76 -18.08
CA LYS A 470 -13.71 38.15 -19.49
C LYS A 470 -14.79 37.27 -20.09
#